data_43f3c2d8f53ac42c2744b3e49c674580
#
_entry.id   43f3c2d8f53ac42c2744b3e49c674580
#
_cell.length_a   1.000
_cell.length_b   1.000
_cell.length_c   1.000
_cell.angle_alpha   90.00
_cell.angle_beta   90.00
_cell.angle_gamma   90.00
#
_symmetry.space_group_name_H-M   'P 1'
#
loop_
_entity.id
_entity.type
_entity.pdbx_description
1 polymer ?
#
loop_
_entity_poly.entity_id
_entity_poly.type
_entity_poly.pdbx_seq_one_letter_code
_entity_poly.pdbx_strand_id
1 'polypeptide(L)'
;MEKIEFRIADGTKYQGYLFTWEGLSFGLAKDGKTSFSNWTVFELQTGCSVLSKRLSTRKEAIKEALELLNSKGVLAVKKRLKEIFVERGNTKIKGKIKTVHCTTPDNSLRALCGRIKGEYCVPVEYFRYAKNPCKRCLRLARKKAS
;
A
#
# COMPACT_ATOMS: atom_id res chain seq x y z
N MET A 1 -7.15 3.90 18.70
CA MET A 1 -6.98 3.60 17.27
C MET A 1 -7.59 2.26 16.92
N GLU A 2 -8.16 2.17 15.75
CA GLU A 2 -8.74 0.92 15.23
C GLU A 2 -7.65 -0.11 14.93
N LYS A 3 -7.85 -1.34 15.38
CA LYS A 3 -6.98 -2.47 15.01
C LYS A 3 -7.34 -2.98 13.64
N ILE A 4 -6.33 -3.21 12.80
CA ILE A 4 -6.52 -3.69 11.43
C ILE A 4 -5.51 -4.79 11.07
N GLU A 5 -5.87 -5.60 10.09
CA GLU A 5 -4.94 -6.43 9.34
C GLU A 5 -4.67 -5.79 8.00
N PHE A 6 -3.40 -5.81 7.55
CA PHE A 6 -3.02 -5.27 6.25
C PHE A 6 -1.82 -6.02 5.67
N ARG A 7 -1.63 -5.88 4.37
CA ARG A 7 -0.45 -6.42 3.68
C ARG A 7 0.40 -5.29 3.14
N ILE A 8 1.69 -5.47 3.24
CA ILE A 8 2.68 -4.56 2.68
C ILE A 8 3.09 -4.99 1.25
N ALA A 9 3.99 -4.22 0.62
CA ALA A 9 4.35 -4.38 -0.78
C ALA A 9 4.86 -5.77 -1.15
N ASP A 10 5.61 -6.44 -0.26
CA ASP A 10 6.13 -7.80 -0.46
C ASP A 10 5.10 -8.92 -0.21
N GLY A 11 3.87 -8.57 0.16
CA GLY A 11 2.81 -9.51 0.48
C GLY A 11 2.78 -9.97 1.94
N THR A 12 3.72 -9.55 2.78
CA THR A 12 3.73 -9.87 4.21
C THR A 12 2.51 -9.27 4.90
N LYS A 13 1.85 -10.07 5.72
CA LYS A 13 0.68 -9.69 6.50
C LYS A 13 1.08 -9.18 7.86
N TYR A 14 0.53 -8.04 8.26
CA TYR A 14 0.70 -7.45 9.58
C TYR A 14 -0.63 -7.24 10.28
N GLN A 15 -0.58 -7.29 11.60
CA GLN A 15 -1.63 -6.79 12.47
C GLN A 15 -1.14 -5.51 13.14
N GLY A 16 -1.96 -4.47 13.13
CA GLY A 16 -1.55 -3.19 13.66
C GLY A 16 -2.72 -2.25 13.87
N TYR A 17 -2.46 -0.96 13.73
CA TYR A 17 -3.43 0.09 14.00
C TYR A 17 -3.56 1.01 12.80
N LEU A 18 -4.79 1.45 12.54
CA LEU A 18 -5.10 2.39 11.46
C LEU A 18 -4.94 3.82 11.96
N PHE A 19 -4.30 4.67 11.17
CA PHE A 19 -4.45 6.12 11.29
C PHE A 19 -4.53 6.77 9.91
N THR A 20 -5.07 7.96 9.85
CA THR A 20 -5.25 8.71 8.60
C THR A 20 -4.53 10.04 8.65
N TRP A 21 -4.09 10.50 7.46
CA TRP A 21 -3.51 11.83 7.27
C TRP A 21 -3.90 12.32 5.88
N GLU A 22 -4.56 13.47 5.81
CA GLU A 22 -4.99 14.11 4.54
C GLU A 22 -5.73 13.16 3.58
N GLY A 23 -6.61 12.33 4.13
CA GLY A 23 -7.39 11.36 3.36
C GLY A 23 -6.65 10.08 2.97
N LEU A 24 -5.39 9.97 3.33
CA LEU A 24 -4.58 8.76 3.13
C LEU A 24 -4.61 7.89 4.38
N SER A 25 -4.59 6.57 4.19
CA SER A 25 -4.63 5.59 5.28
C SER A 25 -3.27 4.94 5.50
N PHE A 26 -2.89 4.81 6.76
CA PHE A 26 -1.60 4.27 7.20
C PHE A 26 -1.81 3.15 8.21
N GLY A 27 -0.96 2.14 8.14
CA GLY A 27 -0.89 1.07 9.12
C GLY A 27 0.34 1.22 10.01
N LEU A 28 0.11 1.23 11.31
CA LEU A 28 1.15 1.24 12.33
C LEU A 28 1.33 -0.19 12.84
N ALA A 29 2.50 -0.77 12.62
CA ALA A 29 2.77 -2.16 12.99
C ALA A 29 4.09 -2.32 13.74
N LYS A 30 4.12 -3.35 14.55
CA LYS A 30 5.32 -3.79 15.26
C LYS A 30 6.02 -4.85 14.44
N ASP A 31 7.32 -4.67 14.20
CA ASP A 31 8.12 -5.69 13.55
C ASP A 31 8.42 -6.83 14.53
N GLY A 32 7.86 -8.00 14.27
CA GLY A 32 8.01 -9.19 15.11
C GLY A 32 9.33 -9.96 14.89
N LYS A 33 10.21 -9.48 14.03
CA LYS A 33 11.46 -10.20 13.69
C LYS A 33 12.60 -10.00 14.70
N THR A 34 12.43 -9.07 15.62
CA THR A 34 13.45 -8.78 16.66
C THR A 34 12.82 -8.87 18.05
N SER A 35 13.66 -9.16 19.06
CA SER A 35 13.26 -9.17 20.47
C SER A 35 12.89 -7.79 21.03
N PHE A 36 13.18 -6.72 20.27
CA PHE A 36 12.89 -5.34 20.64
C PHE A 36 11.57 -4.87 19.98
N SER A 37 10.84 -4.03 20.70
CA SER A 37 9.64 -3.38 20.17
C SER A 37 10.04 -2.34 19.10
N ASN A 38 9.93 -2.71 17.85
CA ASN A 38 10.25 -1.85 16.73
C ASN A 38 8.96 -1.51 15.96
N TRP A 39 8.52 -0.28 16.12
CA TRP A 39 7.33 0.23 15.44
C TRP A 39 7.69 0.91 14.13
N THR A 40 6.90 0.65 13.10
CA THR A 40 7.02 1.28 11.78
C THR A 40 5.65 1.62 11.21
N VAL A 41 5.65 2.45 10.18
CA VAL A 41 4.42 2.95 9.54
C VAL A 41 4.47 2.62 8.06
N PHE A 42 3.37 2.08 7.54
CA PHE A 42 3.21 1.78 6.12
C PHE A 42 2.04 2.58 5.55
N GLU A 43 2.19 3.07 4.34
CA GLU A 43 1.07 3.59 3.58
C GLU A 43 0.28 2.40 3.01
N LEU A 44 -1.04 2.35 3.24
CA LEU A 44 -1.81 1.12 3.04
C LEU A 44 -2.11 0.79 1.57
N GLN A 45 -2.23 1.77 0.69
CA GLN A 45 -2.50 1.50 -0.72
C GLN A 45 -1.28 0.88 -1.41
N THR A 46 -0.10 1.43 -1.19
CA THR A 46 1.15 0.93 -1.79
C THR A 46 1.80 -0.17 -0.99
N GLY A 47 1.54 -0.22 0.32
CA GLY A 47 2.25 -1.11 1.24
C GLY A 47 3.70 -0.70 1.49
N CYS A 48 4.08 0.51 1.11
CA CYS A 48 5.45 1.02 1.30
C CYS A 48 5.64 1.59 2.70
N SER A 49 6.84 1.39 3.26
CA SER A 49 7.22 1.99 4.54
C SER A 49 7.38 3.50 4.41
N VAL A 50 6.82 4.24 5.37
CA VAL A 50 6.98 5.69 5.46
C VAL A 50 8.29 6.06 6.15
N LEU A 51 8.70 5.27 7.14
CA LEU A 51 9.87 5.54 7.95
C LEU A 51 11.06 4.70 7.51
N SER A 52 12.25 5.31 7.44
CA SER A 52 13.50 4.64 7.16
C SER A 52 14.09 3.93 8.38
N LYS A 53 13.68 4.31 9.58
CA LYS A 53 14.09 3.72 10.86
C LYS A 53 12.88 3.20 11.63
N ARG A 54 13.13 2.31 12.57
CA ARG A 54 12.11 1.77 13.46
C ARG A 54 12.21 2.45 14.81
N LEU A 55 11.07 2.67 15.46
CA LEU A 55 11.01 3.39 16.72
C LEU A 55 10.53 2.49 17.84
N SER A 56 10.93 2.82 19.07
CA SER A 56 10.67 1.97 20.25
C SER A 56 9.21 2.00 20.71
N THR A 57 8.45 3.07 20.42
CA THR A 57 7.05 3.20 20.83
C THR A 57 6.13 3.59 19.67
N ARG A 58 4.84 3.26 19.80
CA ARG A 58 3.81 3.69 18.86
C ARG A 58 3.74 5.20 18.72
N LYS A 59 3.79 5.89 19.85
CA LYS A 59 3.70 7.36 19.90
C LYS A 59 4.81 8.03 19.10
N GLU A 60 6.05 7.55 19.27
CA GLU A 60 7.19 8.04 18.52
C GLU A 60 7.07 7.76 17.03
N ALA A 61 6.62 6.56 16.64
CA ALA A 61 6.44 6.18 15.25
C ALA A 61 5.40 7.08 14.55
N ILE A 62 4.27 7.34 15.19
CA ILE A 62 3.24 8.23 14.65
C ILE A 62 3.77 9.66 14.54
N LYS A 63 4.45 10.16 15.56
CA LYS A 63 5.03 11.50 15.57
C LYS A 63 6.03 11.70 14.43
N GLU A 64 6.97 10.80 14.29
CA GLU A 64 7.98 10.84 13.22
C GLU A 64 7.33 10.76 11.83
N ALA A 65 6.33 9.89 11.66
CA ALA A 65 5.62 9.76 10.40
C ALA A 65 4.87 11.05 10.05
N LEU A 66 4.16 11.64 10.99
CA LEU A 66 3.42 12.89 10.78
C LEU A 66 4.36 14.07 10.50
N GLU A 67 5.47 14.17 11.21
CA GLU A 67 6.49 15.19 10.94
C GLU A 67 7.06 15.07 9.52
N LEU A 68 7.38 13.86 9.09
CA LEU A 68 7.88 13.60 7.74
C LEU A 68 6.83 13.93 6.68
N LEU A 69 5.60 13.47 6.85
CA LEU A 69 4.51 13.72 5.91
C LEU A 69 4.19 15.21 5.80
N ASN A 70 4.12 15.92 6.93
CA ASN A 70 3.87 17.35 6.95
C ASN A 70 5.01 18.14 6.31
N SER A 71 6.25 17.70 6.48
CA SER A 71 7.42 18.35 5.87
C SER A 71 7.41 18.25 4.33
N LYS A 72 6.89 17.14 3.80
CA LYS A 72 6.79 16.93 2.34
C LYS A 72 5.55 17.56 1.72
N GLY A 73 4.46 17.63 2.49
CA GLY A 73 3.17 18.15 2.03
C GLY A 73 2.33 17.10 1.27
N VAL A 74 1.02 17.28 1.31
CA VAL A 74 0.07 16.29 0.76
C VAL A 74 0.20 16.09 -0.74
N LEU A 75 0.47 17.15 -1.51
CA LEU A 75 0.59 17.05 -2.97
C LEU A 75 1.82 16.24 -3.38
N ALA A 76 2.96 16.46 -2.71
CA ALA A 76 4.18 15.71 -2.96
C ALA A 76 4.03 14.24 -2.60
N VAL A 77 3.37 13.93 -1.49
CA VAL A 77 3.09 12.54 -1.07
C VAL A 77 2.19 11.85 -2.08
N LYS A 78 1.08 12.46 -2.48
CA LYS A 78 0.16 11.90 -3.49
C LYS A 78 0.83 11.70 -4.84
N LYS A 79 1.69 12.63 -5.26
CA LYS A 79 2.49 12.50 -6.49
C LYS A 79 3.41 11.27 -6.41
N ARG A 80 4.09 11.08 -5.31
CA ARG A 80 4.98 9.92 -5.13
C ARG A 80 4.23 8.60 -5.13
N LEU A 81 3.07 8.53 -4.50
CA LEU A 81 2.21 7.34 -4.53
C LEU A 81 1.78 7.00 -5.95
N LYS A 82 1.39 8.00 -6.74
CA LYS A 82 1.05 7.83 -8.15
C LYS A 82 2.23 7.28 -8.96
N GLU A 83 3.43 7.82 -8.78
CA GLU A 83 4.65 7.34 -9.43
C GLU A 83 4.93 5.87 -9.12
N ILE A 84 4.77 5.46 -7.86
CA ILE A 84 4.95 4.06 -7.44
C ILE A 84 3.96 3.14 -8.17
N PHE A 85 2.70 3.52 -8.28
CA PHE A 85 1.70 2.72 -8.99
C PHE A 85 1.97 2.63 -10.49
N VAL A 86 2.40 3.72 -11.12
CA VAL A 86 2.79 3.72 -12.53
C VAL A 86 4.00 2.82 -12.77
N GLU A 87 5.02 2.89 -11.91
CA GLU A 87 6.19 2.01 -11.96
C GLU A 87 5.78 0.53 -11.83
N ARG A 88 4.91 0.20 -10.88
CA ARG A 88 4.40 -1.18 -10.71
C ARG A 88 3.65 -1.69 -11.92
N GLY A 89 2.82 -0.84 -12.54
CA GLY A 89 2.07 -1.18 -13.74
C GLY A 89 2.95 -1.43 -14.97
N ASN A 90 4.21 -0.98 -14.94
CA ASN A 90 5.16 -1.09 -16.05
C ASN A 90 6.37 -1.98 -15.75
N THR A 91 6.42 -2.62 -14.58
CA THR A 91 7.56 -3.45 -14.19
C THR A 91 7.72 -4.66 -15.11
N LYS A 92 8.93 -4.84 -15.63
CA LYS A 92 9.32 -6.00 -16.45
C LYS A 92 10.16 -6.97 -15.64
N ILE A 93 9.84 -8.25 -15.73
CA ILE A 93 10.67 -9.33 -15.20
C ILE A 93 10.98 -10.30 -16.34
N LYS A 94 12.25 -10.59 -16.57
CA LYS A 94 12.73 -11.42 -17.68
C LYS A 94 12.21 -10.94 -19.04
N GLY A 95 12.17 -9.62 -19.25
CA GLY A 95 11.71 -8.99 -20.50
C GLY A 95 10.19 -8.94 -20.70
N LYS A 96 9.41 -9.53 -19.80
CA LYS A 96 7.93 -9.54 -19.87
C LYS A 96 7.35 -8.59 -18.82
N ILE A 97 6.31 -7.84 -19.23
CA ILE A 97 5.57 -6.98 -18.31
C ILE A 97 4.75 -7.85 -17.37
N LYS A 98 4.88 -7.60 -16.07
CA LYS A 98 4.13 -8.34 -15.03
C LYS A 98 2.64 -8.11 -15.13
N THR A 99 1.86 -9.15 -14.81
CA THR A 99 0.42 -9.03 -14.66
C THR A 99 0.08 -8.19 -13.44
N VAL A 100 -0.70 -7.14 -13.65
CA VAL A 100 -1.13 -6.21 -12.60
C VAL A 100 -2.55 -6.53 -12.18
N HIS A 101 -2.80 -6.59 -10.88
CA HIS A 101 -4.11 -6.84 -10.30
C HIS A 101 -4.70 -5.57 -9.71
N CYS A 102 -6.03 -5.48 -9.69
CA CYS A 102 -6.75 -4.34 -9.13
C CYS A 102 -7.12 -4.60 -7.67
N THR A 103 -6.78 -3.67 -6.78
CA THR A 103 -7.20 -3.73 -5.38
C THR A 103 -8.62 -3.22 -5.19
N THR A 104 -9.26 -3.64 -4.11
CA THR A 104 -10.53 -3.09 -3.66
C THR A 104 -10.30 -1.77 -2.91
N PRO A 105 -11.29 -0.84 -2.92
CA PRO A 105 -11.14 0.47 -2.26
C PRO A 105 -11.05 0.40 -0.72
N ASP A 106 -11.50 -0.67 -0.13
CA ASP A 106 -11.58 -0.88 1.32
C ASP A 106 -10.30 -1.38 1.97
N ASN A 107 -9.16 -1.28 1.28
CA ASN A 107 -7.88 -1.86 1.72
C ASN A 107 -7.93 -3.36 1.98
N SER A 108 -8.78 -4.08 1.26
CA SER A 108 -8.87 -5.54 1.33
C SER A 108 -7.50 -6.20 1.19
N LEU A 109 -7.33 -7.32 1.88
CA LEU A 109 -6.12 -8.16 1.75
C LEU A 109 -6.06 -8.89 0.39
N ARG A 110 -7.07 -8.72 -0.45
CA ARG A 110 -7.17 -9.40 -1.74
C ARG A 110 -7.44 -8.42 -2.87
N ALA A 111 -6.99 -8.78 -4.06
CA ALA A 111 -7.38 -8.12 -5.30
C ALA A 111 -8.82 -8.51 -5.69
N LEU A 112 -9.41 -7.80 -6.66
CA LEU A 112 -10.76 -8.12 -7.16
C LEU A 112 -10.91 -9.56 -7.64
N CYS A 113 -9.86 -10.13 -8.24
CA CYS A 113 -9.88 -11.53 -8.72
C CYS A 113 -9.71 -12.58 -7.61
N GLY A 114 -9.55 -12.15 -6.34
CA GLY A 114 -9.37 -13.02 -5.19
C GLY A 114 -7.92 -13.35 -4.84
N ARG A 115 -6.93 -12.91 -5.64
CA ARG A 115 -5.52 -13.09 -5.30
C ARG A 115 -5.14 -12.29 -4.05
N ILE A 116 -4.15 -12.79 -3.32
CA ILE A 116 -3.58 -12.09 -2.17
C ILE A 116 -2.90 -10.81 -2.68
N LYS A 117 -3.17 -9.69 -2.00
CA LYS A 117 -2.56 -8.39 -2.30
C LYS A 117 -1.04 -8.45 -2.17
N GLY A 118 -0.33 -7.89 -3.14
CA GLY A 118 1.12 -7.80 -3.19
C GLY A 118 1.56 -6.59 -4.00
N GLU A 119 2.85 -6.52 -4.34
CA GLU A 119 3.46 -5.36 -5.03
C GLU A 119 2.90 -5.07 -6.42
N TYR A 120 2.27 -6.06 -7.07
CA TYR A 120 1.66 -5.90 -8.39
C TYR A 120 0.15 -5.61 -8.31
N CYS A 121 -0.32 -5.15 -7.17
CA CYS A 121 -1.69 -4.71 -6.98
C CYS A 121 -1.74 -3.20 -6.96
N VAL A 122 -2.65 -2.62 -7.76
CA VAL A 122 -2.85 -1.16 -7.85
C VAL A 122 -4.32 -0.81 -7.69
N PRO A 123 -4.65 0.39 -7.19
CA PRO A 123 -6.03 0.86 -7.13
C PRO A 123 -6.67 0.94 -8.52
N VAL A 124 -8.00 0.87 -8.59
CA VAL A 124 -8.77 0.91 -9.85
C VAL A 124 -8.43 2.13 -10.72
N GLU A 125 -8.14 3.27 -10.10
CA GLU A 125 -7.79 4.53 -10.78
C GLU A 125 -6.54 4.40 -11.65
N TYR A 126 -5.58 3.58 -11.21
CA TYR A 126 -4.32 3.35 -11.91
C TYR A 126 -4.33 2.06 -12.72
N PHE A 127 -5.23 1.15 -12.43
CA PHE A 127 -5.33 -0.16 -13.09
C PHE A 127 -5.59 -0.02 -14.59
N ARG A 128 -6.37 0.96 -15.01
CA ARG A 128 -6.65 1.24 -16.42
C ARG A 128 -5.41 1.60 -17.25
N TYR A 129 -4.33 2.03 -16.61
CA TYR A 129 -3.06 2.37 -17.28
C TYR A 129 -2.08 1.20 -17.32
N ALA A 130 -2.40 0.07 -16.71
CA ALA A 130 -1.53 -1.09 -16.68
C ALA A 130 -1.39 -1.67 -18.10
N LYS A 131 -0.17 -1.96 -18.50
CA LYS A 131 0.11 -2.55 -19.82
C LYS A 131 -0.29 -4.02 -19.90
N ASN A 132 -0.30 -4.73 -18.77
CA ASN A 132 -0.71 -6.13 -18.70
C ASN A 132 -1.68 -6.34 -17.53
N PRO A 133 -2.94 -5.87 -17.65
CA PRO A 133 -3.91 -6.03 -16.59
C PRO A 133 -4.40 -7.46 -16.47
N CYS A 134 -4.66 -7.92 -15.25
CA CYS A 134 -5.30 -9.19 -15.00
C CYS A 134 -6.71 -9.20 -15.64
N LYS A 135 -6.96 -10.11 -16.55
CA LYS A 135 -8.23 -10.21 -17.30
C LYS A 135 -9.45 -10.36 -16.37
N ARG A 136 -9.31 -11.11 -15.28
CA ARG A 136 -10.39 -11.29 -14.30
C ARG A 136 -10.66 -10.01 -13.51
N CYS A 137 -9.60 -9.32 -13.06
CA CYS A 137 -9.74 -8.01 -12.42
C CYS A 137 -10.39 -7.00 -13.37
N LEU A 138 -9.98 -6.96 -14.64
CA LEU A 138 -10.52 -6.05 -15.65
C LEU A 138 -12.03 -6.26 -15.84
N ARG A 139 -12.47 -7.51 -15.95
CA ARG A 139 -13.90 -7.85 -16.08
C ARG A 139 -14.68 -7.43 -14.83
N LEU A 140 -14.17 -7.69 -13.63
CA LEU A 140 -14.82 -7.32 -12.37
C LEU A 140 -14.85 -5.82 -12.15
N ALA A 141 -13.79 -5.10 -12.52
CA ALA A 141 -13.76 -3.64 -12.46
C ALA A 141 -14.80 -3.00 -13.40
N ARG A 142 -14.97 -3.54 -14.60
CA ARG A 142 -16.01 -3.08 -15.54
C ARG A 142 -17.42 -3.30 -15.00
N LYS A 143 -17.68 -4.42 -14.34
CA LYS A 143 -18.99 -4.69 -13.71
C LYS A 143 -19.33 -3.68 -12.60
N LYS A 144 -18.33 -3.25 -11.83
CA LYS A 144 -18.53 -2.26 -10.76
C LYS A 144 -18.75 -0.83 -11.30
N ALA A 145 -18.26 -0.53 -12.49
CA ALA A 145 -18.38 0.79 -13.11
C ALA A 145 -19.72 1.00 -13.87
N SER A 146 -20.48 -0.07 -14.10
CA SER A 146 -21.77 -0.01 -14.79
C SER A 146 -22.97 0.09 -13.86
#